data_04f50e3ebdbc64a08da875f230efcb16
#
_entry.id   04f50e3ebdbc64a08da875f230efcb16
#
_cell.length_a   1.000
_cell.length_b   1.000
_cell.length_c   1.000
_cell.angle_alpha   90.00
_cell.angle_beta   90.00
_cell.angle_gamma   90.00
#
_symmetry.space_group_name_H-M   'P 1'
#
loop_
_entity.id
_entity.type
_entity.pdbx_description
1 polymer ?
#
loop_
_entity_poly.entity_id
_entity_poly.type
_entity_poly.pdbx_seq_one_letter_code
_entity_poly.pdbx_strand_id
1 'polypeptide(L)'
;ICIIDGDASINAGGFWSNASMVFRVLAEDLPEHSGDIPAQYKSNDIYFKPLLLDGDSIEITMSQHQNVVDNSVGGFQSFTHHAKAKQSKPFKSLIRSWDEFQEFRRFLFRRGGRYRPFWLPLYERHLNILNTGYITTSLSTNTKYLVEANRNYLAVKRKNGTWTAHEITAKTGGSLTVSPAINAQRNDIQTICYMGLYRFDADQIEFQFLGAGISQVTIPILELES
;
A
#
# COMPACT_ATOMS: atom_id res chain seq x y z
N ILE A 1 -2.36 28.21 6.20
CA ILE A 1 -3.15 29.16 5.37
C ILE A 1 -3.44 28.50 4.05
N CYS A 2 -4.71 28.48 3.64
CA CYS A 2 -5.11 28.06 2.30
C CYS A 2 -5.45 29.30 1.49
N ILE A 3 -4.99 29.34 0.26
CA ILE A 3 -5.42 30.35 -0.73
C ILE A 3 -6.31 29.67 -1.78
N ILE A 4 -7.28 30.41 -2.30
CA ILE A 4 -8.06 29.93 -3.44
C ILE A 4 -7.16 30.00 -4.66
N ASP A 5 -6.99 28.85 -5.34
CA ASP A 5 -6.15 28.72 -6.53
C ASP A 5 -7.06 28.61 -7.76
N GLY A 6 -7.29 29.74 -8.39
CA GLY A 6 -8.15 29.86 -9.56
C GLY A 6 -9.55 30.41 -9.25
N ASP A 7 -10.47 30.22 -10.21
CA ASP A 7 -11.82 30.71 -10.13
C ASP A 7 -12.73 29.83 -9.27
N ALA A 8 -13.53 30.44 -8.42
CA ALA A 8 -14.61 29.77 -7.71
C ALA A 8 -15.85 29.73 -8.60
N SER A 9 -16.37 28.56 -8.92
CA SER A 9 -17.62 28.42 -9.66
C SER A 9 -18.78 28.14 -8.70
N ILE A 10 -19.86 28.90 -8.83
CA ILE A 10 -21.09 28.70 -8.06
C ILE A 10 -22.23 28.44 -9.04
N ASN A 11 -22.80 27.25 -8.95
CA ASN A 11 -24.02 26.92 -9.66
C ASN A 11 -25.21 27.06 -8.72
N ALA A 12 -26.00 28.11 -8.93
CA ALA A 12 -27.22 28.35 -8.17
C ALA A 12 -28.43 27.74 -8.87
N GLY A 13 -29.11 26.82 -8.22
CA GLY A 13 -30.36 26.22 -8.73
C GLY A 13 -31.41 26.17 -7.64
N GLY A 14 -32.38 27.07 -7.70
CA GLY A 14 -33.52 27.08 -6.77
C GLY A 14 -33.11 27.15 -5.27
N PHE A 15 -33.44 26.13 -4.51
CA PHE A 15 -33.15 26.07 -3.08
C PHE A 15 -31.73 25.55 -2.75
N TRP A 16 -30.97 25.07 -3.73
CA TRP A 16 -29.66 24.46 -3.55
C TRP A 16 -28.65 25.14 -4.46
N SER A 17 -27.49 25.44 -3.92
CA SER A 17 -26.34 25.92 -4.68
C SER A 17 -25.14 25.02 -4.44
N ASN A 18 -24.46 24.65 -5.51
CA ASN A 18 -23.19 23.91 -5.46
C ASN A 18 -22.05 24.89 -5.75
N ALA A 19 -21.06 24.91 -4.87
CA ALA A 19 -19.84 25.67 -5.08
C ALA A 19 -18.66 24.71 -5.26
N SER A 20 -17.83 24.95 -6.28
CA SER A 20 -16.57 24.26 -6.49
C SER A 20 -15.44 25.28 -6.36
N MET A 21 -14.50 24.98 -5.46
CA MET A 21 -13.34 25.84 -5.22
C MET A 21 -12.09 24.97 -5.10
N VAL A 22 -11.01 25.41 -5.73
CA VAL A 22 -9.70 24.77 -5.57
C VAL A 22 -8.89 25.55 -4.55
N PHE A 23 -8.38 24.87 -3.54
CA PHE A 23 -7.54 25.47 -2.52
C PHE A 23 -6.11 24.99 -2.69
N ARG A 24 -5.15 25.91 -2.64
CA ARG A 24 -3.74 25.59 -2.52
C ARG A 24 -3.29 25.87 -1.09
N VAL A 25 -2.70 24.87 -0.45
CA VAL A 25 -2.05 25.01 0.86
C VAL A 25 -0.64 25.53 0.63
N LEU A 26 -0.28 26.62 1.31
CA LEU A 26 1.10 27.12 1.28
C LEU A 26 2.00 26.13 2.02
N ALA A 27 3.22 25.91 1.49
CA ALA A 27 4.15 24.94 2.04
C ALA A 27 4.54 25.24 3.52
N GLU A 28 4.51 26.49 3.90
CA GLU A 28 4.79 26.99 5.24
C GLU A 28 3.75 26.55 6.28
N ASP A 29 2.52 26.25 5.81
CA ASP A 29 1.40 25.85 6.68
C ASP A 29 1.14 24.36 6.65
N LEU A 30 2.03 23.57 6.05
CA LEU A 30 1.91 22.12 6.12
C LEU A 30 1.99 21.70 7.59
N PRO A 31 0.99 20.97 8.12
CA PRO A 31 1.00 20.56 9.51
C PRO A 31 2.29 19.82 9.80
N GLU A 32 3.04 20.29 10.77
CA GLU A 32 4.22 19.60 11.28
C GLU A 32 3.84 18.16 11.60
N HIS A 33 4.76 17.24 11.40
CA HIS A 33 4.58 15.81 11.63
C HIS A 33 4.50 15.47 13.14
N SER A 34 3.93 16.34 13.94
CA SER A 34 3.82 16.24 15.40
C SER A 34 2.75 15.25 15.89
N GLY A 35 2.22 14.41 15.02
CA GLY A 35 1.32 13.33 15.41
C GLY A 35 2.05 12.01 15.62
N ASP A 36 1.32 11.01 16.12
CA ASP A 36 1.83 9.65 16.29
C ASP A 36 2.49 9.15 15.01
N ILE A 37 3.74 8.74 15.13
CA ILE A 37 4.47 8.14 14.04
C ILE A 37 3.85 6.75 13.79
N PRO A 38 3.36 6.44 12.58
CA PRO A 38 2.83 5.12 12.29
C PRO A 38 3.91 4.07 12.48
N ALA A 39 3.49 2.80 12.64
CA ALA A 39 4.43 1.70 12.71
C ALA A 39 5.39 1.73 11.51
N GLN A 40 6.67 1.53 11.78
CA GLN A 40 7.73 1.57 10.78
C GLN A 40 8.42 0.20 10.67
N TYR A 41 8.87 -0.09 9.47
CA TYR A 41 9.71 -1.23 9.17
C TYR A 41 10.78 -0.82 8.16
N LYS A 42 12.04 -1.12 8.47
CA LYS A 42 13.19 -0.71 7.63
C LYS A 42 13.10 0.77 7.21
N SER A 43 12.86 1.65 8.18
CA SER A 43 12.75 3.10 8.02
C SER A 43 11.59 3.61 7.14
N ASN A 44 10.68 2.76 6.74
CA ASN A 44 9.48 3.14 6.00
C ASN A 44 8.22 2.86 6.82
N ASP A 45 7.24 3.75 6.71
CA ASP A 45 5.96 3.59 7.39
C ASP A 45 5.21 2.40 6.83
N ILE A 46 4.40 1.75 7.67
CA ILE A 46 3.53 0.66 7.26
C ILE A 46 2.09 1.15 7.27
N TYR A 47 1.37 0.93 6.20
CA TYR A 47 -0.07 1.20 6.13
C TYR A 47 -0.85 -0.08 6.41
N PHE A 48 -1.35 -0.23 7.64
CA PHE A 48 -2.06 -1.44 8.08
C PHE A 48 -3.58 -1.41 7.86
N LYS A 49 -4.15 -0.28 7.44
CA LYS A 49 -5.58 -0.22 7.17
C LYS A 49 -5.91 -1.00 5.89
N PRO A 50 -7.00 -1.78 5.88
CA PRO A 50 -7.38 -2.52 4.68
C PRO A 50 -7.77 -1.55 3.56
N LEU A 51 -7.45 -1.92 2.33
CA LEU A 51 -7.94 -1.21 1.17
C LEU A 51 -9.42 -1.50 0.96
N LEU A 52 -10.15 -0.50 0.48
CA LEU A 52 -11.54 -0.66 0.11
C LEU A 52 -11.64 -1.49 -1.18
N LEU A 53 -12.48 -2.52 -1.14
CA LEU A 53 -12.86 -3.32 -2.29
C LEU A 53 -14.32 -2.96 -2.62
N ASP A 54 -14.54 -2.22 -3.69
CA ASP A 54 -15.86 -1.71 -4.11
C ASP A 54 -16.75 -2.78 -4.79
N GLY A 55 -16.54 -4.05 -4.49
CA GLY A 55 -17.25 -5.12 -5.17
C GLY A 55 -16.76 -5.39 -6.61
N ASP A 56 -15.99 -4.49 -7.17
CA ASP A 56 -15.32 -4.65 -8.44
C ASP A 56 -14.00 -5.43 -8.29
N SER A 57 -13.57 -6.07 -9.36
CA SER A 57 -12.25 -6.69 -9.40
C SER A 57 -11.15 -5.64 -9.24
N ILE A 58 -10.12 -5.95 -8.45
CA ILE A 58 -8.92 -5.12 -8.42
C ILE A 58 -8.19 -5.34 -9.74
N GLU A 59 -8.07 -4.30 -10.53
CA GLU A 59 -7.25 -4.32 -11.72
C GLU A 59 -5.79 -4.13 -11.34
N ILE A 60 -4.97 -5.12 -11.61
CA ILE A 60 -3.52 -5.10 -11.39
C ILE A 60 -2.84 -5.07 -12.75
N THR A 61 -2.15 -3.99 -13.05
CA THR A 61 -1.32 -3.88 -14.24
C THR A 61 0.10 -4.28 -13.91
N MET A 62 0.63 -5.27 -14.62
CA MET A 62 2.04 -5.66 -14.54
C MET A 62 2.78 -5.10 -15.75
N SER A 63 3.82 -4.33 -15.51
CA SER A 63 4.66 -3.78 -16.57
C SER A 63 6.12 -4.18 -16.38
N GLN A 64 6.74 -4.62 -17.48
CA GLN A 64 8.18 -4.88 -17.53
C GLN A 64 8.76 -4.10 -18.71
N HIS A 65 9.65 -3.19 -18.41
CA HIS A 65 10.32 -2.43 -19.46
C HIS A 65 11.44 -3.24 -20.07
N GLN A 66 11.33 -3.52 -21.36
CA GLN A 66 12.34 -4.26 -22.13
C GLN A 66 12.85 -3.38 -23.28
N ASN A 67 14.14 -3.30 -23.43
CA ASN A 67 14.76 -2.77 -24.64
C ASN A 67 15.12 -3.94 -25.55
N VAL A 68 14.57 -3.94 -26.75
CA VAL A 68 14.90 -4.92 -27.79
C VAL A 68 15.83 -4.25 -28.78
N VAL A 69 17.02 -4.81 -28.96
CA VAL A 69 17.96 -4.40 -30.00
C VAL A 69 17.89 -5.43 -31.10
N ASP A 70 17.33 -4.99 -32.24
CA ASP A 70 17.31 -5.77 -33.48
C ASP A 70 18.35 -5.18 -34.44
N ASN A 71 19.40 -5.93 -34.68
CA ASN A 71 20.47 -5.52 -35.58
C ASN A 71 20.21 -5.86 -37.05
N SER A 72 19.02 -6.35 -37.40
CA SER A 72 18.56 -6.72 -38.77
C SER A 72 19.44 -7.77 -39.49
N VAL A 73 20.47 -8.30 -38.86
CA VAL A 73 21.45 -9.24 -39.44
C VAL A 73 21.63 -10.48 -38.55
N GLY A 74 20.64 -10.86 -37.81
CA GLY A 74 20.74 -12.03 -36.91
C GLY A 74 19.80 -11.96 -35.73
N GLY A 75 20.05 -12.72 -34.68
CA GLY A 75 19.18 -12.78 -33.52
C GLY A 75 19.04 -11.43 -32.81
N PHE A 76 17.83 -11.14 -32.32
CA PHE A 76 17.57 -9.99 -31.48
C PHE A 76 18.04 -10.27 -30.03
N GLN A 77 18.47 -9.22 -29.34
CA GLN A 77 18.77 -9.27 -27.91
C GLN A 77 17.77 -8.38 -27.16
N SER A 78 17.21 -8.92 -26.07
CA SER A 78 16.35 -8.15 -25.17
C SER A 78 17.06 -7.92 -23.84
N PHE A 79 17.02 -6.67 -23.37
CA PHE A 79 17.56 -6.29 -22.08
C PHE A 79 16.40 -5.79 -21.21
N THR A 80 16.28 -6.35 -20.02
CA THR A 80 15.31 -5.90 -19.03
C THR A 80 15.99 -4.95 -18.05
N HIS A 81 15.40 -3.77 -17.84
CA HIS A 81 15.91 -2.80 -16.86
C HIS A 81 15.62 -3.21 -15.42
N HIS A 82 14.63 -4.06 -15.21
CA HIS A 82 14.22 -4.53 -13.90
C HIS A 82 14.11 -6.05 -13.89
N ALA A 83 14.64 -6.66 -12.84
CA ALA A 83 14.59 -8.11 -12.66
C ALA A 83 13.15 -8.62 -12.46
N LYS A 84 12.23 -7.74 -12.06
CA LYS A 84 10.83 -8.06 -11.76
C LYS A 84 9.88 -7.11 -12.49
N ALA A 85 8.71 -7.62 -12.89
CA ALA A 85 7.62 -6.79 -13.35
C ALA A 85 7.13 -5.90 -12.19
N LYS A 86 6.94 -4.61 -12.47
CA LYS A 86 6.35 -3.67 -11.50
C LYS A 86 4.84 -3.78 -11.54
N GLN A 87 4.23 -3.88 -10.36
CA GLN A 87 2.78 -3.87 -10.24
C GLN A 87 2.29 -2.46 -9.95
N SER A 88 1.31 -2.03 -10.72
CA SER A 88 0.52 -0.83 -10.44
C SER A 88 -0.89 -1.25 -10.10
N LYS A 89 -1.44 -0.68 -9.03
CA LYS A 89 -2.81 -0.93 -8.60
C LYS A 89 -3.43 0.31 -7.96
N PRO A 90 -4.76 0.44 -7.95
CA PRO A 90 -5.40 1.51 -7.22
C PRO A 90 -5.32 1.28 -5.70
N PHE A 91 -4.91 2.30 -4.98
CA PHE A 91 -5.05 2.37 -3.52
C PHE A 91 -6.36 3.07 -3.22
N LYS A 92 -7.38 2.30 -2.83
CA LYS A 92 -8.68 2.84 -2.41
C LYS A 92 -8.79 2.79 -0.90
N SER A 93 -9.18 3.89 -0.28
CA SER A 93 -9.42 3.97 1.16
C SER A 93 -10.73 4.69 1.45
N LEU A 94 -11.54 4.10 2.34
CA LEU A 94 -12.74 4.72 2.89
C LEU A 94 -12.40 5.31 4.25
N ILE A 95 -12.64 6.59 4.38
CA ILE A 95 -12.41 7.38 5.58
C ILE A 95 -13.78 7.66 6.19
N ARG A 96 -14.00 7.25 7.44
CA ARG A 96 -15.32 7.22 8.08
C ARG A 96 -15.53 8.32 9.10
N SER A 97 -14.48 9.03 9.47
CA SER A 97 -14.54 10.11 10.46
C SER A 97 -13.52 11.21 10.15
N TRP A 98 -13.70 12.36 10.77
CA TRP A 98 -12.75 13.46 10.66
C TRP A 98 -11.37 13.11 11.23
N ASP A 99 -11.31 12.32 12.30
CA ASP A 99 -10.05 11.89 12.89
C ASP A 99 -9.28 10.97 11.94
N GLU A 100 -9.97 10.00 11.31
CA GLU A 100 -9.38 9.16 10.27
C GLU A 100 -8.91 9.98 9.07
N PHE A 101 -9.64 11.05 8.71
CA PHE A 101 -9.24 11.96 7.64
C PHE A 101 -7.96 12.70 7.98
N GLN A 102 -7.84 13.22 9.20
CA GLN A 102 -6.63 13.90 9.65
C GLN A 102 -5.44 12.95 9.73
N GLU A 103 -5.65 11.73 10.23
CA GLU A 103 -4.61 10.69 10.26
C GLU A 103 -4.13 10.34 8.86
N PHE A 104 -5.06 10.13 7.92
CA PHE A 104 -4.74 9.82 6.54
C PHE A 104 -4.02 10.99 5.85
N ARG A 105 -4.47 12.21 6.09
CA ARG A 105 -3.82 13.43 5.58
C ARG A 105 -2.38 13.55 6.08
N ARG A 106 -2.13 13.31 7.38
CA ARG A 106 -0.76 13.27 7.94
C ARG A 106 0.09 12.19 7.25
N PHE A 107 -0.49 11.01 7.01
CA PHE A 107 0.20 9.95 6.27
C PHE A 107 0.59 10.41 4.87
N LEU A 108 -0.30 11.06 4.12
CA LEU A 108 -0.01 11.59 2.79
C LEU A 108 1.12 12.64 2.82
N PHE A 109 1.06 13.58 3.74
CA PHE A 109 2.11 14.59 3.89
C PHE A 109 3.47 13.98 4.21
N ARG A 110 3.50 12.96 5.06
CA ARG A 110 4.74 12.22 5.34
C ARG A 110 5.29 11.52 4.11
N ARG A 111 4.45 11.11 3.17
CA ARG A 111 4.88 10.48 1.91
C ARG A 111 5.43 11.50 0.91
N GLY A 112 4.95 12.75 0.95
CA GLY A 112 5.38 13.78 0.01
C GLY A 112 5.08 13.40 -1.44
N GLY A 113 3.84 12.96 -1.73
CA GLY A 113 3.47 12.48 -3.05
C GLY A 113 4.25 11.23 -3.46
N ARG A 114 4.95 11.28 -4.57
CA ARG A 114 5.76 10.18 -5.12
C ARG A 114 7.10 9.95 -4.41
N TYR A 115 7.44 10.76 -3.43
CA TYR A 115 8.82 10.81 -2.93
C TYR A 115 9.17 9.65 -1.99
N ARG A 116 8.35 9.38 -0.96
CA ARG A 116 8.67 8.41 0.08
C ARG A 116 7.84 7.13 -0.04
N PRO A 117 8.47 5.96 -0.06
CA PRO A 117 7.75 4.70 -0.11
C PRO A 117 7.15 4.35 1.25
N PHE A 118 6.23 3.36 1.22
CA PHE A 118 5.59 2.77 2.38
C PHE A 118 5.33 1.28 2.17
N TRP A 119 5.29 0.55 3.27
CA TRP A 119 4.94 -0.86 3.26
C TRP A 119 3.42 -1.03 3.26
N LEU A 120 2.94 -1.97 2.44
CA LEU A 120 1.54 -2.32 2.34
C LEU A 120 1.36 -3.83 2.43
N PRO A 121 0.61 -4.35 3.42
CA PRO A 121 0.16 -5.73 3.42
C PRO A 121 -0.74 -5.99 2.21
N LEU A 122 -0.52 -7.09 1.50
CA LEU A 122 -1.26 -7.37 0.26
C LEU A 122 -2.67 -7.90 0.50
N TYR A 123 -2.95 -8.39 1.72
CA TYR A 123 -4.22 -9.01 2.12
C TYR A 123 -4.66 -10.21 1.27
N GLU A 124 -3.83 -10.62 0.33
CA GLU A 124 -4.06 -11.77 -0.52
C GLU A 124 -3.78 -13.05 0.28
N ARG A 125 -4.62 -14.07 0.09
CA ARG A 125 -4.47 -15.34 0.79
C ARG A 125 -3.47 -16.26 0.08
N HIS A 126 -2.31 -15.76 -0.28
CA HIS A 126 -1.28 -16.50 -0.96
C HIS A 126 -0.56 -17.50 -0.04
N LEU A 127 -0.60 -17.26 1.26
CA LEU A 127 0.04 -18.11 2.27
C LEU A 127 -1.01 -18.90 3.04
N ASN A 128 -1.02 -20.21 2.85
CA ASN A 128 -1.76 -21.13 3.70
C ASN A 128 -0.81 -21.72 4.75
N ILE A 129 -0.94 -21.26 5.99
CA ILE A 129 -0.09 -21.69 7.10
C ILE A 129 -0.61 -22.98 7.68
N LEU A 130 0.25 -23.99 7.70
CA LEU A 130 -0.05 -25.34 8.16
C LEU A 130 0.34 -25.58 9.64
N ASN A 131 1.02 -24.65 10.28
CA ASN A 131 1.34 -24.73 11.70
C ASN A 131 0.07 -24.87 12.53
N THR A 132 0.06 -25.74 13.52
CA THR A 132 -1.07 -25.94 14.45
C THR A 132 -0.79 -25.42 15.86
N GLY A 133 0.47 -25.24 16.23
CA GLY A 133 0.90 -24.83 17.58
C GLY A 133 1.55 -23.44 17.61
N TYR A 134 2.50 -23.31 18.52
CA TYR A 134 3.28 -22.08 18.71
C TYR A 134 4.25 -21.85 17.54
N ILE A 135 4.22 -20.65 17.00
CA ILE A 135 5.06 -20.25 15.85
C ILE A 135 6.16 -19.33 16.37
N THR A 136 7.40 -19.71 16.13
CA THR A 136 8.59 -18.89 16.39
C THR A 136 9.11 -18.27 15.10
N THR A 137 10.14 -18.83 14.54
CA THR A 137 10.79 -18.37 13.30
C THR A 137 10.40 -19.18 12.08
N SER A 138 9.79 -20.35 12.26
CA SER A 138 9.46 -21.26 11.16
C SER A 138 7.96 -21.27 10.88
N LEU A 139 7.59 -20.99 9.65
CA LEU A 139 6.24 -21.08 9.12
C LEU A 139 6.16 -22.26 8.14
N SER A 140 5.40 -23.28 8.48
CA SER A 140 5.06 -24.33 7.52
C SER A 140 3.92 -23.87 6.61
N THR A 141 4.12 -23.99 5.31
CA THR A 141 3.14 -23.54 4.31
C THR A 141 3.00 -24.54 3.18
N ASN A 142 1.92 -24.46 2.43
CA ASN A 142 1.75 -25.28 1.25
C ASN A 142 2.73 -24.83 0.16
N THR A 143 3.54 -25.76 -0.36
CA THR A 143 4.54 -25.51 -1.42
C THR A 143 3.95 -24.85 -2.67
N LYS A 144 2.68 -25.09 -2.96
CA LYS A 144 1.99 -24.48 -4.11
C LYS A 144 1.99 -22.95 -4.06
N TYR A 145 2.07 -22.36 -2.87
CA TYR A 145 2.03 -20.91 -2.65
C TYR A 145 3.40 -20.28 -2.37
N LEU A 146 4.47 -21.07 -2.41
CA LEU A 146 5.85 -20.53 -2.36
C LEU A 146 6.33 -19.94 -3.69
N VAL A 147 5.46 -19.96 -4.70
CA VAL A 147 5.80 -19.57 -6.08
C VAL A 147 6.16 -18.09 -6.21
N GLU A 148 5.78 -17.24 -5.27
CA GLU A 148 6.24 -15.86 -5.27
C GLU A 148 7.67 -15.76 -4.70
N ALA A 149 8.63 -16.30 -5.47
CA ALA A 149 10.04 -16.28 -5.12
C ALA A 149 10.59 -14.88 -4.79
N ASN A 150 9.89 -13.86 -5.26
CA ASN A 150 10.29 -12.46 -5.19
C ASN A 150 9.74 -11.69 -3.98
N ARG A 151 8.85 -12.30 -3.18
CA ARG A 151 8.29 -11.68 -1.98
C ARG A 151 9.09 -12.11 -0.75
N ASN A 152 9.76 -11.16 -0.12
CA ASN A 152 10.67 -11.41 1.01
C ASN A 152 10.14 -10.86 2.35
N TYR A 153 8.96 -10.27 2.37
CA TYR A 153 8.43 -9.64 3.57
C TYR A 153 7.02 -10.09 3.86
N LEU A 154 6.71 -10.27 5.14
CA LEU A 154 5.42 -10.71 5.64
C LEU A 154 4.86 -9.72 6.65
N ALA A 155 3.55 -9.56 6.63
CA ALA A 155 2.79 -8.91 7.68
C ALA A 155 1.94 -9.97 8.40
N VAL A 156 1.99 -9.93 9.72
CA VAL A 156 1.23 -10.83 10.60
C VAL A 156 0.24 -10.00 11.40
N LYS A 157 -1.04 -10.30 11.26
CA LYS A 157 -2.12 -9.71 12.06
C LYS A 157 -2.55 -10.68 13.13
N ARG A 158 -2.53 -10.23 14.40
CA ARG A 158 -3.06 -10.98 15.53
C ARG A 158 -4.56 -10.67 15.73
N LYS A 159 -5.27 -11.55 16.40
CA LYS A 159 -6.70 -11.36 16.74
C LYS A 159 -6.96 -10.15 17.63
N ASN A 160 -5.99 -9.74 18.43
CA ASN A 160 -6.06 -8.51 19.23
C ASN A 160 -5.89 -7.23 18.40
N GLY A 161 -5.77 -7.33 17.07
CA GLY A 161 -5.62 -6.20 16.15
C GLY A 161 -4.18 -5.76 15.92
N THR A 162 -3.20 -6.25 16.68
CA THR A 162 -1.80 -5.85 16.47
C THR A 162 -1.21 -6.44 15.20
N TRP A 163 -0.38 -5.65 14.54
CA TRP A 163 0.36 -6.05 13.35
C TRP A 163 1.86 -6.09 13.62
N THR A 164 2.53 -7.06 13.02
CA THR A 164 4.00 -7.16 13.03
C THR A 164 4.52 -7.43 11.62
N ALA A 165 5.69 -6.89 11.31
CA ALA A 165 6.37 -7.08 10.03
C ALA A 165 7.60 -7.99 10.22
N HIS A 166 7.82 -8.88 9.26
CA HIS A 166 8.86 -9.90 9.32
C HIS A 166 9.53 -10.04 7.95
N GLU A 167 10.82 -10.31 7.94
CA GLU A 167 11.58 -10.67 6.75
C GLU A 167 11.64 -12.19 6.60
N ILE A 168 11.51 -12.67 5.38
CA ILE A 168 11.74 -14.08 5.06
C ILE A 168 13.23 -14.25 4.79
N THR A 169 13.93 -14.92 5.68
CA THR A 169 15.37 -15.15 5.57
C THR A 169 15.71 -16.43 4.81
N ALA A 170 14.80 -17.38 4.77
CA ALA A 170 14.96 -18.60 3.98
C ALA A 170 13.61 -19.14 3.53
N LYS A 171 13.62 -19.76 2.34
CA LYS A 171 12.48 -20.45 1.72
C LYS A 171 12.93 -21.87 1.37
N THR A 172 12.35 -22.87 2.00
CA THR A 172 12.74 -24.27 1.79
C THR A 172 11.47 -25.12 1.70
N GLY A 173 11.25 -25.78 0.56
CA GLY A 173 10.31 -26.88 0.37
C GLY A 173 9.03 -26.94 1.22
N GLY A 174 8.28 -25.85 1.39
CA GLY A 174 7.09 -25.82 2.24
C GLY A 174 7.31 -25.15 3.60
N SER A 175 8.48 -24.57 3.84
CA SER A 175 8.78 -23.82 5.06
C SER A 175 9.38 -22.46 4.74
N LEU A 176 8.97 -21.44 5.50
CA LEU A 176 9.54 -20.10 5.47
C LEU A 176 10.21 -19.84 6.82
N THR A 177 11.45 -19.36 6.80
CA THR A 177 12.10 -18.87 8.01
C THR A 177 11.96 -17.36 8.05
N VAL A 178 11.55 -16.80 9.18
CA VAL A 178 11.27 -15.38 9.34
C VAL A 178 12.05 -14.73 10.47
N SER A 179 12.37 -13.46 10.31
CA SER A 179 13.05 -12.62 11.29
C SER A 179 12.37 -11.22 11.32
N PRO A 180 12.11 -10.66 12.52
CA PRO A 180 12.19 -11.27 13.84
C PRO A 180 11.21 -12.43 14.01
N ALA A 181 11.35 -13.20 15.10
CA ALA A 181 10.43 -14.31 15.42
C ALA A 181 9.00 -13.80 15.65
N ILE A 182 7.99 -14.56 15.20
CA ILE A 182 6.57 -14.20 15.36
C ILE A 182 6.12 -14.32 16.81
N ASN A 183 6.57 -15.37 17.50
CA ASN A 183 6.29 -15.63 18.91
C ASN A 183 4.79 -15.53 19.26
N ALA A 184 3.98 -16.35 18.60
CA ALA A 184 2.54 -16.40 18.80
C ALA A 184 1.99 -17.80 18.61
N GLN A 185 0.90 -18.12 19.33
CA GLN A 185 0.11 -19.31 19.04
C GLN A 185 -0.59 -19.14 17.69
N ARG A 186 -0.70 -20.22 16.91
CA ARG A 186 -1.42 -20.18 15.63
C ARG A 186 -2.83 -19.64 15.76
N ASN A 187 -3.50 -19.98 16.87
CA ASN A 187 -4.86 -19.54 17.15
C ASN A 187 -4.98 -18.04 17.44
N ASP A 188 -3.90 -17.37 17.81
CA ASP A 188 -3.88 -15.92 18.06
C ASP A 188 -3.63 -15.13 16.78
N ILE A 189 -3.25 -15.80 15.71
CA ILE A 189 -2.98 -15.18 14.43
C ILE A 189 -4.27 -15.14 13.60
N GLN A 190 -4.66 -13.95 13.20
CA GLN A 190 -5.82 -13.73 12.31
C GLN A 190 -5.43 -13.93 10.84
N THR A 191 -4.34 -13.30 10.40
CA THR A 191 -3.91 -13.29 9.00
C THR A 191 -2.39 -13.20 8.91
N ILE A 192 -1.83 -13.94 7.96
CA ILE A 192 -0.45 -13.76 7.49
C ILE A 192 -0.53 -13.51 6.00
N CYS A 193 0.09 -12.44 5.54
CA CYS A 193 0.13 -12.08 4.13
C CYS A 193 1.50 -11.53 3.75
N TYR A 194 1.81 -11.57 2.47
CA TYR A 194 2.98 -10.86 1.96
C TYR A 194 2.82 -9.36 2.11
N MET A 195 3.95 -8.67 2.19
CA MET A 195 4.04 -7.22 2.27
C MET A 195 4.93 -6.72 1.13
N GLY A 196 4.46 -5.72 0.42
CA GLY A 196 5.20 -5.07 -0.66
C GLY A 196 5.56 -3.64 -0.30
N LEU A 197 6.63 -3.14 -0.89
CA LEU A 197 7.03 -1.75 -0.78
C LEU A 197 6.40 -0.99 -1.95
N TYR A 198 5.63 0.04 -1.66
CA TYR A 198 4.90 0.85 -2.64
C TYR A 198 5.22 2.32 -2.47
N ARG A 199 5.01 3.09 -3.52
CA ARG A 199 4.90 4.55 -3.45
C ARG A 199 3.62 4.99 -4.14
N PHE A 200 3.12 6.15 -3.81
CA PHE A 200 2.08 6.79 -4.60
C PHE A 200 2.62 7.15 -5.98
N ASP A 201 1.79 7.01 -6.99
CA ASP A 201 2.14 7.37 -8.37
C ASP A 201 1.36 8.60 -8.85
N ALA A 202 0.97 9.44 -7.92
CA ALA A 202 0.33 10.73 -8.14
C ALA A 202 0.81 11.75 -7.11
N ASP A 203 1.00 12.99 -7.54
CA ASP A 203 1.32 14.12 -6.65
C ASP A 203 0.07 14.90 -6.25
N GLN A 204 -0.96 14.82 -7.08
CA GLN A 204 -2.29 15.37 -6.79
C GLN A 204 -3.22 14.26 -6.33
N ILE A 205 -3.89 14.47 -5.20
CA ILE A 205 -4.77 13.49 -4.57
C ILE A 205 -6.13 14.16 -4.34
N GLU A 206 -7.17 13.53 -4.87
CA GLU A 206 -8.55 13.99 -4.77
C GLU A 206 -9.33 13.17 -3.74
N PHE A 207 -10.08 13.84 -2.90
CA PHE A 207 -11.00 13.23 -1.95
C PHE A 207 -12.43 13.43 -2.42
N GLN A 208 -13.17 12.35 -2.51
CA GLN A 208 -14.61 12.38 -2.77
C GLN A 208 -15.36 12.32 -1.45
N PHE A 209 -16.08 13.37 -1.08
CA PHE A 209 -16.92 13.39 0.10
C PHE A 209 -18.31 12.83 -0.23
N LEU A 210 -18.65 11.71 0.40
CA LEU A 210 -19.91 10.99 0.15
C LEU A 210 -21.04 11.40 1.08
N GLY A 211 -20.73 12.17 2.12
CA GLY A 211 -21.68 12.65 3.12
C GLY A 211 -20.98 13.21 4.35
N ALA A 212 -21.73 13.46 5.43
CA ALA A 212 -21.20 14.05 6.64
C ALA A 212 -20.09 13.17 7.28
N GLY A 213 -18.84 13.55 7.06
CA GLY A 213 -17.67 12.90 7.64
C GLY A 213 -17.20 11.62 6.95
N ILE A 214 -17.81 11.22 5.83
CA ILE A 214 -17.38 10.06 5.05
C ILE A 214 -16.73 10.56 3.76
N SER A 215 -15.51 10.13 3.51
CA SER A 215 -14.82 10.41 2.26
C SER A 215 -14.13 9.17 1.71
N GLN A 216 -13.98 9.14 0.41
CA GLN A 216 -13.26 8.11 -0.33
C GLN A 216 -12.09 8.75 -1.07
N VAL A 217 -10.99 8.02 -1.12
CA VAL A 217 -9.81 8.41 -1.90
C VAL A 217 -9.36 7.23 -2.74
N THR A 218 -8.98 7.54 -3.98
CA THR A 218 -8.39 6.54 -4.89
C THR A 218 -7.09 7.13 -5.44
N ILE A 219 -5.98 6.44 -5.19
CA ILE A 219 -4.65 6.89 -5.58
C ILE A 219 -3.94 5.73 -6.29
N PRO A 220 -3.36 5.94 -7.46
CA PRO A 220 -2.51 4.92 -8.07
C PRO A 220 -1.26 4.70 -7.22
N ILE A 221 -0.89 3.45 -7.01
CA ILE A 221 0.35 3.07 -6.34
C ILE A 221 1.20 2.19 -7.23
N LEU A 222 2.51 2.38 -7.15
CA LEU A 222 3.50 1.62 -7.89
C LEU A 222 4.36 0.81 -6.92
N GLU A 223 4.52 -0.47 -7.22
CA GLU A 223 5.42 -1.35 -6.46
C GLU A 223 6.88 -1.02 -6.76
N LEU A 224 7.69 -1.02 -5.70
CA LEU A 224 9.13 -0.85 -5.76
C LEU A 224 9.83 -2.19 -5.50
N GLU A 225 11.04 -2.32 -6.00
CA GLU A 225 11.90 -3.44 -5.66
C GLU A 225 12.32 -3.34 -4.18
N SER A 226 12.14 -4.43 -3.43
CA SER A 226 12.42 -4.51 -1.98
C SER A 226 13.31 -5.70 -1.66
#